data_1f64eb258122f83c9a9dc7e38c54a812
#
_entry.id   1f64eb258122f83c9a9dc7e38c54a812
#
_cell.length_a   1.000
_cell.length_b   1.000
_cell.length_c   1.000
_cell.angle_alpha   90.00
_cell.angle_beta   90.00
_cell.angle_gamma   90.00
#
_symmetry.space_group_name_H-M   'P 1'
#
loop_
_entity.id
_entity.type
_entity.pdbx_description
1 polymer ?
#
loop_
_entity_poly.entity_id
_entity_poly.type
_entity_poly.pdbx_seq_one_letter_code
_entity_poly.pdbx_strand_id
1 'polypeptide(L)'
;MSSFAPIPEWDKAVSAISDSKSVLLLAHVTPDADALGSALGLGLALQGMGKEVQVTVGEVGFTTPESLSFLPGTELIRMPEELNQADLVISCDVSSDSRLGSAKSILDAAKVSIAIDHHPSFTGFGTIHLVDPKAAATAEIILELIDRLELPITKDIASAIYSGLTTDTGSFKYQSTTSHTLRTAARLLESGIVSAKVSRLLFDDEPLAALVMMGDAVSRATLVSAAVSGQGLVYTSVSIEQRPGLDEMAVERVIEALRKTSEAEVAAVLKQADDGHWKVSMRSKTSVDVGAVANGLGGGGHKYASGYSSTRDLDSTIAQLIAALDAISVN
;
A
#
# COMPACT_ATOMS: atom_id res chain seq x y z
N MET A 1 -15.49 3.15 21.59
CA MET A 1 -16.22 4.02 20.65
C MET A 1 -15.37 4.06 19.39
N SER A 2 -15.94 3.68 18.25
CA SER A 2 -15.25 3.73 16.94
C SER A 2 -14.77 5.14 16.70
N SER A 3 -13.50 5.31 16.31
CA SER A 3 -12.90 6.60 16.00
C SER A 3 -13.02 6.96 14.51
N PHE A 4 -13.59 6.04 13.73
CA PHE A 4 -13.81 6.25 12.30
C PHE A 4 -14.89 7.30 12.08
N ALA A 5 -14.74 8.08 11.00
CA ALA A 5 -15.86 8.82 10.46
C ALA A 5 -17.02 7.83 10.26
N PRO A 6 -18.28 8.23 10.49
CA PRO A 6 -19.40 7.32 10.30
C PRO A 6 -19.44 6.91 8.81
N ILE A 7 -18.99 5.68 8.53
CA ILE A 7 -19.14 5.07 7.21
C ILE A 7 -20.58 4.54 7.17
N PRO A 8 -21.47 5.11 6.34
CA PRO A 8 -22.90 4.77 6.39
C PRO A 8 -23.21 3.38 5.83
N GLU A 9 -22.24 2.72 5.22
CA GLU A 9 -22.45 1.45 4.49
C GLU A 9 -22.01 0.19 5.24
N TRP A 10 -21.65 0.30 6.53
CA TRP A 10 -21.25 -0.86 7.33
C TRP A 10 -22.28 -1.98 7.32
N ASP A 11 -23.55 -1.66 7.57
CA ASP A 11 -24.62 -2.66 7.66
C ASP A 11 -24.84 -3.35 6.30
N LYS A 12 -24.70 -2.62 5.18
CA LYS A 12 -24.78 -3.20 3.85
C LYS A 12 -23.62 -4.16 3.59
N ALA A 13 -22.38 -3.78 3.98
CA ALA A 13 -21.21 -4.63 3.81
C ALA A 13 -21.33 -5.91 4.66
N VAL A 14 -21.73 -5.80 5.92
CA VAL A 14 -21.94 -6.94 6.81
C VAL A 14 -23.02 -7.87 6.24
N SER A 15 -24.17 -7.34 5.74
CA SER A 15 -25.20 -8.13 5.12
C SER A 15 -24.70 -8.83 3.85
N ALA A 16 -24.04 -8.10 2.94
CA ALA A 16 -23.51 -8.67 1.70
C ALA A 16 -22.51 -9.81 1.96
N ILE A 17 -21.64 -9.64 2.96
CA ILE A 17 -20.72 -10.68 3.38
C ILE A 17 -21.49 -11.85 3.98
N SER A 18 -22.45 -11.62 4.87
CA SER A 18 -23.20 -12.69 5.54
C SER A 18 -23.97 -13.56 4.54
N ASP A 19 -24.60 -12.93 3.55
CA ASP A 19 -25.43 -13.58 2.53
C ASP A 19 -24.62 -14.33 1.45
N SER A 20 -23.34 -14.02 1.27
CA SER A 20 -22.46 -14.67 0.30
C SER A 20 -21.99 -16.05 0.79
N LYS A 21 -21.75 -17.00 -0.12
CA LYS A 21 -21.09 -18.28 0.15
C LYS A 21 -19.61 -18.23 -0.26
N SER A 22 -19.33 -17.54 -1.35
CA SER A 22 -18.00 -17.40 -1.92
C SER A 22 -17.60 -15.94 -2.02
N VAL A 23 -16.35 -15.63 -1.68
CA VAL A 23 -15.79 -14.27 -1.68
C VAL A 23 -14.46 -14.25 -2.41
N LEU A 24 -14.31 -13.31 -3.33
CA LEU A 24 -13.03 -12.99 -3.96
C LEU A 24 -12.51 -11.66 -3.43
N LEU A 25 -11.30 -11.68 -2.90
CA LEU A 25 -10.59 -10.50 -2.41
C LEU A 25 -9.56 -10.05 -3.45
N LEU A 26 -9.54 -8.76 -3.74
CA LEU A 26 -8.66 -8.15 -4.73
C LEU A 26 -7.67 -7.19 -4.03
N ALA A 27 -6.39 -7.42 -4.21
CA ALA A 27 -5.34 -6.45 -3.89
C ALA A 27 -4.88 -5.74 -5.17
N HIS A 28 -4.27 -4.56 -5.04
CA HIS A 28 -3.74 -3.83 -6.19
C HIS A 28 -2.51 -4.51 -6.81
N VAL A 29 -2.21 -4.19 -8.08
CA VAL A 29 -0.95 -4.61 -8.74
C VAL A 29 0.25 -4.05 -7.98
N THR A 30 1.34 -4.83 -7.91
CA THR A 30 2.51 -4.52 -7.08
C THR A 30 2.08 -4.26 -5.62
N PRO A 31 1.45 -5.24 -4.94
CA PRO A 31 0.85 -5.02 -3.63
C PRO A 31 1.93 -4.79 -2.57
N ASP A 32 1.64 -3.87 -1.68
CA ASP A 32 2.40 -3.71 -0.43
C ASP A 32 1.82 -4.56 0.70
N ALA A 33 2.33 -4.36 1.91
CA ALA A 33 1.89 -5.14 3.06
C ALA A 33 0.49 -4.73 3.55
N ASP A 34 0.00 -3.50 3.28
CA ASP A 34 -1.36 -3.13 3.64
C ASP A 34 -2.37 -3.76 2.69
N ALA A 35 -2.16 -3.68 1.38
CA ALA A 35 -3.04 -4.31 0.40
C ALA A 35 -3.11 -5.83 0.60
N LEU A 36 -1.95 -6.49 0.65
CA LEU A 36 -1.92 -7.94 0.76
C LEU A 36 -2.30 -8.43 2.16
N GLY A 37 -1.82 -7.76 3.22
CA GLY A 37 -2.16 -8.09 4.60
C GLY A 37 -3.63 -7.88 4.92
N SER A 38 -4.25 -6.82 4.40
CA SER A 38 -5.69 -6.56 4.50
C SER A 38 -6.51 -7.64 3.79
N ALA A 39 -6.16 -7.98 2.54
CA ALA A 39 -6.86 -9.03 1.80
C ALA A 39 -6.71 -10.40 2.45
N LEU A 40 -5.50 -10.79 2.86
CA LEU A 40 -5.25 -12.08 3.51
C LEU A 40 -5.86 -12.14 4.91
N GLY A 41 -5.75 -11.08 5.71
CA GLY A 41 -6.35 -11.03 7.05
C GLY A 41 -7.86 -11.16 7.03
N LEU A 42 -8.54 -10.44 6.12
CA LEU A 42 -9.97 -10.60 5.91
C LEU A 42 -10.30 -11.98 5.34
N GLY A 43 -9.50 -12.47 4.39
CA GLY A 43 -9.68 -13.79 3.80
C GLY A 43 -9.67 -14.92 4.83
N LEU A 44 -8.69 -14.91 5.73
CA LEU A 44 -8.61 -15.88 6.83
C LEU A 44 -9.82 -15.78 7.78
N ALA A 45 -10.27 -14.56 8.08
CA ALA A 45 -11.45 -14.36 8.93
C ALA A 45 -12.72 -14.93 8.27
N LEU A 46 -12.93 -14.67 6.97
CA LEU A 46 -14.08 -15.18 6.22
C LEU A 46 -14.01 -16.70 6.00
N GLN A 47 -12.82 -17.26 5.81
CA GLN A 47 -12.62 -18.71 5.77
C GLN A 47 -13.00 -19.36 7.11
N GLY A 48 -12.63 -18.71 8.24
CA GLY A 48 -13.07 -19.13 9.58
C GLY A 48 -14.59 -19.07 9.78
N MET A 49 -15.29 -18.23 9.02
CA MET A 49 -16.76 -18.17 8.95
C MET A 49 -17.37 -19.28 8.06
N GLY A 50 -16.54 -20.09 7.43
CA GLY A 50 -16.99 -21.21 6.54
C GLY A 50 -17.24 -20.78 5.10
N LYS A 51 -16.75 -19.62 4.66
CA LYS A 51 -16.87 -19.18 3.28
C LYS A 51 -15.78 -19.76 2.38
N GLU A 52 -16.09 -19.93 1.10
CA GLU A 52 -15.09 -20.20 0.07
C GLU A 52 -14.39 -18.88 -0.27
N VAL A 53 -13.07 -18.80 -0.03
CA VAL A 53 -12.32 -17.56 -0.18
C VAL A 53 -11.19 -17.73 -1.17
N GLN A 54 -11.06 -16.78 -2.07
CA GLN A 54 -9.93 -16.61 -2.99
C GLN A 54 -9.39 -15.20 -2.84
N VAL A 55 -8.08 -15.05 -2.98
CA VAL A 55 -7.39 -13.75 -3.04
C VAL A 55 -6.69 -13.65 -4.38
N THR A 56 -6.71 -12.52 -5.04
CA THR A 56 -5.90 -12.31 -6.24
C THR A 56 -5.32 -10.91 -6.30
N VAL A 57 -4.17 -10.86 -6.95
CA VAL A 57 -3.55 -9.62 -7.44
C VAL A 57 -3.72 -9.64 -8.95
N GLY A 58 -4.28 -8.57 -9.52
CA GLY A 58 -4.58 -8.52 -10.96
C GLY A 58 -3.35 -8.40 -11.87
N GLU A 59 -2.23 -8.95 -11.46
CA GLU A 59 -0.96 -8.93 -12.18
C GLU A 59 -0.68 -10.31 -12.77
N VAL A 60 -0.51 -10.37 -14.08
CA VAL A 60 -0.20 -11.63 -14.77
C VAL A 60 1.17 -12.13 -14.36
N GLY A 61 1.25 -13.41 -13.97
CA GLY A 61 2.50 -14.01 -13.50
C GLY A 61 2.93 -13.56 -12.10
N PHE A 62 1.99 -12.99 -11.32
CA PHE A 62 2.27 -12.54 -9.95
C PHE A 62 2.91 -13.64 -9.11
N THR A 63 3.99 -13.28 -8.45
CA THR A 63 4.58 -14.08 -7.37
C THR A 63 4.65 -13.21 -6.13
N THR A 64 4.25 -13.77 -4.99
CA THR A 64 4.34 -13.04 -3.73
C THR A 64 5.79 -12.59 -3.49
N PRO A 65 6.05 -11.28 -3.31
CA PRO A 65 7.38 -10.79 -3.00
C PRO A 65 7.98 -11.51 -1.80
N GLU A 66 9.28 -11.80 -1.83
CA GLU A 66 9.95 -12.51 -0.73
C GLU A 66 9.73 -11.82 0.61
N SER A 67 9.77 -10.50 0.61
CA SER A 67 9.52 -9.66 1.79
C SER A 67 8.10 -9.76 2.36
N LEU A 68 7.14 -10.29 1.61
CA LEU A 68 5.75 -10.52 2.04
C LEU A 68 5.38 -12.00 2.11
N SER A 69 6.29 -12.91 1.77
CA SER A 69 6.04 -14.35 1.74
C SER A 69 5.75 -14.95 3.12
N PHE A 70 6.12 -14.23 4.19
CA PHE A 70 5.85 -14.63 5.57
C PHE A 70 4.41 -14.37 6.02
N LEU A 71 3.60 -13.63 5.24
CA LEU A 71 2.22 -13.32 5.57
C LEU A 71 1.38 -14.60 5.62
N PRO A 72 0.60 -14.83 6.68
CA PRO A 72 -0.34 -15.94 6.72
C PRO A 72 -1.43 -15.79 5.66
N GLY A 73 -1.93 -16.91 5.14
CA GLY A 73 -3.04 -16.92 4.17
C GLY A 73 -2.58 -16.83 2.70
N THR A 74 -1.27 -16.86 2.42
CA THR A 74 -0.77 -16.84 1.03
C THR A 74 -1.27 -18.02 0.19
N GLU A 75 -1.69 -19.11 0.82
CA GLU A 75 -2.34 -20.25 0.17
C GLU A 75 -3.73 -19.92 -0.40
N LEU A 76 -4.33 -18.79 -0.04
CA LEU A 76 -5.58 -18.29 -0.63
C LEU A 76 -5.35 -17.58 -1.98
N ILE A 77 -4.12 -17.22 -2.29
CA ILE A 77 -3.77 -16.50 -3.52
C ILE A 77 -3.97 -17.42 -4.72
N ARG A 78 -4.65 -16.90 -5.73
CA ARG A 78 -4.88 -17.55 -7.02
C ARG A 78 -4.50 -16.61 -8.15
N MET A 79 -3.98 -17.16 -9.22
CA MET A 79 -3.77 -16.39 -10.44
C MET A 79 -5.14 -16.01 -11.05
N PRO A 80 -5.23 -14.87 -11.74
CA PRO A 80 -6.51 -14.42 -12.33
C PRO A 80 -7.19 -15.46 -13.22
N GLU A 81 -6.41 -16.27 -13.93
CA GLU A 81 -6.91 -17.36 -14.80
C GLU A 81 -7.38 -18.62 -14.06
N GLU A 82 -7.06 -18.75 -12.78
CA GLU A 82 -7.44 -19.89 -11.93
C GLU A 82 -8.67 -19.60 -11.05
N LEU A 83 -9.20 -18.38 -11.12
CA LEU A 83 -10.27 -17.93 -10.26
C LEU A 83 -11.60 -18.61 -10.57
N ASN A 84 -12.27 -19.06 -9.54
CA ASN A 84 -13.68 -19.45 -9.62
C ASN A 84 -14.59 -18.23 -9.46
N GLN A 85 -15.80 -18.31 -10.01
CA GLN A 85 -16.80 -17.28 -9.83
C GLN A 85 -17.15 -17.13 -8.34
N ALA A 86 -17.24 -15.90 -7.85
CA ALA A 86 -17.59 -15.58 -6.47
C ALA A 86 -18.93 -14.83 -6.40
N ASP A 87 -19.68 -15.03 -5.30
CA ASP A 87 -20.94 -14.31 -5.03
C ASP A 87 -20.66 -12.83 -4.72
N LEU A 88 -19.50 -12.55 -4.09
CA LEU A 88 -19.09 -11.22 -3.64
C LEU A 88 -17.64 -10.97 -4.01
N VAL A 89 -17.36 -9.77 -4.50
CA VAL A 89 -16.00 -9.29 -4.78
C VAL A 89 -15.68 -8.13 -3.83
N ILE A 90 -14.51 -8.19 -3.18
CA ILE A 90 -14.07 -7.14 -2.25
C ILE A 90 -12.68 -6.67 -2.68
N SER A 91 -12.51 -5.39 -2.94
CA SER A 91 -11.18 -4.79 -3.13
C SER A 91 -10.64 -4.24 -1.81
N CYS A 92 -9.37 -4.49 -1.54
CA CYS A 92 -8.66 -4.04 -0.34
C CYS A 92 -7.51 -3.13 -0.75
N ASP A 93 -7.50 -1.91 -0.22
CA ASP A 93 -6.43 -0.94 -0.40
C ASP A 93 -6.20 -0.53 -1.87
N VAL A 94 -7.29 -0.27 -2.57
CA VAL A 94 -7.27 0.10 -3.99
C VAL A 94 -7.89 1.48 -4.17
N SER A 95 -7.08 2.48 -4.44
CA SER A 95 -7.54 3.86 -4.63
C SER A 95 -8.25 4.10 -5.98
N SER A 96 -7.90 3.32 -7.01
CA SER A 96 -8.43 3.42 -8.36
C SER A 96 -8.57 2.04 -8.98
N ASP A 97 -9.66 1.81 -9.71
CA ASP A 97 -9.92 0.56 -10.41
C ASP A 97 -8.85 0.21 -11.47
N SER A 98 -8.12 1.20 -11.97
CA SER A 98 -6.97 1.00 -12.86
C SER A 98 -5.83 0.22 -12.19
N ARG A 99 -5.72 0.28 -10.86
CA ARG A 99 -4.74 -0.48 -10.09
C ARG A 99 -5.10 -1.96 -9.86
N LEU A 100 -6.28 -2.37 -10.28
CA LEU A 100 -6.70 -3.78 -10.24
C LEU A 100 -6.12 -4.61 -11.40
N GLY A 101 -5.47 -4.00 -12.39
CA GLY A 101 -4.91 -4.71 -13.54
C GLY A 101 -5.95 -5.58 -14.24
N SER A 102 -5.63 -6.86 -14.48
CA SER A 102 -6.54 -7.82 -15.14
C SER A 102 -7.78 -8.15 -14.28
N ALA A 103 -7.72 -7.98 -12.95
CA ALA A 103 -8.85 -8.24 -12.05
C ALA A 103 -9.95 -7.17 -12.13
N LYS A 104 -9.69 -6.02 -12.81
CA LYS A 104 -10.71 -5.00 -13.03
C LYS A 104 -11.96 -5.55 -13.69
N SER A 105 -11.80 -6.37 -14.71
CA SER A 105 -12.95 -6.96 -15.44
C SER A 105 -13.81 -7.86 -14.55
N ILE A 106 -13.23 -8.47 -13.52
CA ILE A 106 -13.94 -9.31 -12.55
C ILE A 106 -14.76 -8.43 -11.61
N LEU A 107 -14.18 -7.32 -11.14
CA LEU A 107 -14.90 -6.34 -10.34
C LEU A 107 -16.08 -5.73 -11.11
N ASP A 108 -15.85 -5.33 -12.38
CA ASP A 108 -16.88 -4.72 -13.23
C ASP A 108 -18.05 -5.68 -13.53
N ALA A 109 -17.79 -6.99 -13.57
CA ALA A 109 -18.80 -8.02 -13.77
C ALA A 109 -19.55 -8.43 -12.49
N ALA A 110 -19.05 -8.04 -11.31
CA ALA A 110 -19.63 -8.41 -10.04
C ALA A 110 -20.99 -7.73 -9.81
N LYS A 111 -22.01 -8.50 -9.40
CA LYS A 111 -23.33 -7.94 -9.06
C LYS A 111 -23.29 -7.12 -7.78
N VAL A 112 -22.50 -7.57 -6.82
CA VAL A 112 -22.23 -6.88 -5.55
C VAL A 112 -20.74 -6.84 -5.33
N SER A 113 -20.21 -5.66 -5.05
CA SER A 113 -18.80 -5.47 -4.73
C SER A 113 -18.62 -4.48 -3.58
N ILE A 114 -17.61 -4.69 -2.77
CA ILE A 114 -17.23 -3.80 -1.67
C ILE A 114 -15.84 -3.25 -1.96
N ALA A 115 -15.67 -1.93 -1.88
CA ALA A 115 -14.36 -1.30 -1.86
C ALA A 115 -14.01 -0.90 -0.43
N ILE A 116 -12.87 -1.41 0.07
CA ILE A 116 -12.34 -1.08 1.40
C ILE A 116 -11.01 -0.37 1.19
N ASP A 117 -10.95 0.91 1.57
CA ASP A 117 -9.79 1.75 1.23
C ASP A 117 -9.63 2.92 2.21
N HIS A 118 -8.40 3.41 2.34
CA HIS A 118 -8.09 4.60 3.15
C HIS A 118 -7.49 5.75 2.33
N HIS A 119 -7.40 5.60 1.02
CA HIS A 119 -6.82 6.64 0.18
C HIS A 119 -7.75 7.83 -0.04
N PRO A 120 -7.28 9.08 0.14
CA PRO A 120 -8.04 10.28 -0.20
C PRO A 120 -8.38 10.38 -1.70
N SER A 121 -7.62 9.68 -2.54
CA SER A 121 -7.77 9.65 -4.01
C SER A 121 -8.72 8.56 -4.51
N PHE A 122 -9.49 7.92 -3.63
CA PHE A 122 -10.44 6.88 -4.03
C PHE A 122 -11.41 7.37 -5.11
N THR A 123 -11.52 6.62 -6.22
CA THR A 123 -12.27 7.03 -7.42
C THR A 123 -13.75 6.62 -7.42
N GLY A 124 -14.24 5.95 -6.37
CA GLY A 124 -15.68 5.66 -6.21
C GLY A 124 -16.18 4.42 -6.99
N PHE A 125 -15.31 3.46 -7.29
CA PHE A 125 -15.72 2.20 -7.91
C PHE A 125 -16.30 1.21 -6.88
N GLY A 126 -17.01 0.19 -7.38
CA GLY A 126 -17.71 -0.77 -6.52
C GLY A 126 -19.12 -0.31 -6.15
N THR A 127 -19.90 -1.19 -5.48
CA THR A 127 -21.30 -0.94 -5.13
C THR A 127 -21.50 -0.56 -3.68
N ILE A 128 -20.56 -0.90 -2.80
CA ILE A 128 -20.55 -0.59 -1.35
C ILE A 128 -19.17 -0.06 -1.01
N HIS A 129 -19.10 1.04 -0.25
CA HIS A 129 -17.84 1.70 0.06
C HIS A 129 -17.57 1.75 1.57
N LEU A 130 -16.54 1.06 2.01
CA LEU A 130 -15.95 1.19 3.34
C LEU A 130 -14.65 1.99 3.22
N VAL A 131 -14.77 3.30 3.00
CA VAL A 131 -13.65 4.19 2.73
C VAL A 131 -13.54 5.25 3.82
N ASP A 132 -12.37 5.31 4.48
CA ASP A 132 -12.07 6.36 5.46
C ASP A 132 -10.65 6.92 5.27
N PRO A 133 -10.50 8.09 4.63
CA PRO A 133 -9.21 8.73 4.43
C PRO A 133 -8.48 9.16 5.72
N LYS A 134 -9.11 8.99 6.89
CA LYS A 134 -8.49 9.25 8.19
C LYS A 134 -7.93 8.00 8.85
N ALA A 135 -8.28 6.83 8.36
CA ALA A 135 -7.65 5.58 8.80
C ALA A 135 -6.15 5.61 8.45
N ALA A 136 -5.32 5.11 9.35
CA ALA A 136 -3.88 5.07 9.14
C ALA A 136 -3.45 4.03 8.10
N ALA A 137 -4.31 3.04 7.85
CA ALA A 137 -4.14 1.94 6.91
C ALA A 137 -5.51 1.33 6.61
N THR A 138 -5.67 0.68 5.47
CA THR A 138 -6.85 -0.16 5.17
C THR A 138 -7.01 -1.27 6.20
N ALA A 139 -5.91 -1.77 6.74
CA ALA A 139 -5.87 -2.74 7.84
C ALA A 139 -6.70 -2.33 9.08
N GLU A 140 -6.80 -1.04 9.41
CA GLU A 140 -7.68 -0.57 10.50
C GLU A 140 -9.15 -0.79 10.17
N ILE A 141 -9.56 -0.51 8.93
CA ILE A 141 -10.94 -0.68 8.46
C ILE A 141 -11.31 -2.17 8.41
N ILE A 142 -10.38 -3.01 7.98
CA ILE A 142 -10.54 -4.47 7.97
C ILE A 142 -10.77 -4.99 9.40
N LEU A 143 -10.01 -4.53 10.38
CA LEU A 143 -10.20 -4.97 11.76
C LEU A 143 -11.58 -4.57 12.30
N GLU A 144 -12.06 -3.35 12.02
CA GLU A 144 -13.42 -2.92 12.39
C GLU A 144 -14.49 -3.78 11.70
N LEU A 145 -14.27 -4.15 10.43
CA LEU A 145 -15.20 -5.05 9.71
C LEU A 145 -15.27 -6.44 10.36
N ILE A 146 -14.12 -7.00 10.73
CA ILE A 146 -14.03 -8.30 11.44
C ILE A 146 -14.81 -8.23 12.77
N ASP A 147 -14.70 -7.11 13.49
CA ASP A 147 -15.45 -6.89 14.74
C ASP A 147 -16.96 -6.84 14.52
N ARG A 148 -17.40 -6.13 13.48
CA ARG A 148 -18.82 -6.04 13.14
C ARG A 148 -19.41 -7.35 12.64
N LEU A 149 -18.57 -8.22 12.09
CA LEU A 149 -18.94 -9.59 11.75
C LEU A 149 -18.87 -10.53 12.96
N GLU A 150 -18.49 -10.04 14.14
CA GLU A 150 -18.32 -10.78 15.39
C GLU A 150 -17.36 -11.98 15.26
N LEU A 151 -16.33 -11.86 14.40
CA LEU A 151 -15.37 -12.91 14.15
C LEU A 151 -14.17 -12.84 15.10
N PRO A 152 -13.61 -13.99 15.50
CA PRO A 152 -12.44 -14.02 16.36
C PRO A 152 -11.18 -13.59 15.60
N ILE A 153 -10.32 -12.81 16.27
CA ILE A 153 -9.02 -12.45 15.74
C ILE A 153 -8.01 -13.52 16.13
N THR A 154 -7.68 -14.38 15.19
CA THR A 154 -6.62 -15.38 15.38
C THR A 154 -5.25 -14.74 15.26
N LYS A 155 -4.21 -15.47 15.67
CA LYS A 155 -2.82 -15.01 15.53
C LYS A 155 -2.45 -14.73 14.07
N ASP A 156 -2.94 -15.53 13.12
CA ASP A 156 -2.64 -15.37 11.70
C ASP A 156 -3.35 -14.14 11.12
N ILE A 157 -4.64 -13.95 11.44
CA ILE A 157 -5.38 -12.73 11.09
C ILE A 157 -4.67 -11.49 11.62
N ALA A 158 -4.30 -11.51 12.90
CA ALA A 158 -3.61 -10.40 13.53
C ALA A 158 -2.24 -10.13 12.90
N SER A 159 -1.48 -11.16 12.51
CA SER A 159 -0.18 -11.00 11.87
C SER A 159 -0.31 -10.30 10.51
N ALA A 160 -1.28 -10.71 9.69
CA ALA A 160 -1.54 -10.09 8.39
C ALA A 160 -1.95 -8.61 8.54
N ILE A 161 -2.94 -8.31 9.37
CA ILE A 161 -3.43 -6.94 9.62
C ILE A 161 -2.35 -6.05 10.25
N TYR A 162 -1.60 -6.57 11.23
CA TYR A 162 -0.52 -5.83 11.88
C TYR A 162 0.60 -5.47 10.91
N SER A 163 0.86 -6.32 9.92
CA SER A 163 1.88 -6.03 8.88
C SER A 163 1.48 -4.81 8.06
N GLY A 164 0.23 -4.74 7.58
CA GLY A 164 -0.28 -3.58 6.86
C GLY A 164 -0.25 -2.31 7.71
N LEU A 165 -0.79 -2.38 8.93
CA LEU A 165 -0.80 -1.26 9.85
C LEU A 165 0.61 -0.72 10.14
N THR A 166 1.60 -1.62 10.27
CA THR A 166 2.98 -1.24 10.58
C THR A 166 3.67 -0.57 9.38
N THR A 167 3.45 -1.04 8.16
CA THR A 167 4.07 -0.46 6.97
C THR A 167 3.50 0.92 6.66
N ASP A 168 2.20 1.09 6.66
CA ASP A 168 1.53 2.35 6.31
C ASP A 168 1.69 3.46 7.34
N THR A 169 2.01 3.08 8.56
CA THR A 169 2.39 4.02 9.61
C THR A 169 3.90 4.26 9.70
N GLY A 170 4.70 3.60 8.84
CA GLY A 170 6.15 3.64 8.89
C GLY A 170 6.69 3.22 10.25
N SER A 171 6.20 2.11 10.80
CA SER A 171 6.46 1.66 12.18
C SER A 171 6.00 2.71 13.20
N PHE A 172 4.80 3.24 13.02
CA PHE A 172 4.16 4.24 13.90
C PHE A 172 4.87 5.59 13.99
N LYS A 173 5.68 5.94 12.97
CA LYS A 173 6.42 7.23 12.90
C LYS A 173 5.69 8.30 12.10
N TYR A 174 4.75 7.92 11.24
CA TYR A 174 4.10 8.85 10.33
C TYR A 174 2.95 9.61 11.00
N GLN A 175 2.55 10.72 10.40
CA GLN A 175 1.48 11.59 10.94
C GLN A 175 0.10 10.91 10.94
N SER A 176 -0.10 9.87 10.14
CA SER A 176 -1.29 9.01 10.15
C SER A 176 -1.45 8.25 11.47
N THR A 177 -0.38 8.05 12.24
CA THR A 177 -0.43 7.35 13.53
C THR A 177 -1.20 8.15 14.56
N THR A 178 -2.33 7.64 14.99
CA THR A 178 -3.20 8.22 16.01
C THR A 178 -3.21 7.38 17.29
N SER A 179 -3.88 7.87 18.34
CA SER A 179 -4.13 7.06 19.53
C SER A 179 -5.03 5.85 19.25
N HIS A 180 -5.87 5.90 18.20
CA HIS A 180 -6.64 4.76 17.73
C HIS A 180 -5.71 3.71 17.11
N THR A 181 -4.85 4.11 16.19
CA THR A 181 -3.84 3.27 15.55
C THR A 181 -3.01 2.48 16.56
N LEU A 182 -2.54 3.14 17.63
CA LEU A 182 -1.78 2.48 18.68
C LEU A 182 -2.62 1.50 19.52
N ARG A 183 -3.90 1.80 19.77
CA ARG A 183 -4.81 0.85 20.43
C ARG A 183 -5.12 -0.34 19.54
N THR A 184 -5.31 -0.13 18.24
CA THR A 184 -5.47 -1.19 17.23
C THR A 184 -4.24 -2.11 17.24
N ALA A 185 -3.04 -1.54 17.19
CA ALA A 185 -1.80 -2.31 17.28
C ALA A 185 -1.71 -3.11 18.60
N ALA A 186 -1.98 -2.49 19.75
CA ALA A 186 -1.97 -3.16 21.05
C ALA A 186 -2.93 -4.36 21.09
N ARG A 187 -4.14 -4.18 20.58
CA ARG A 187 -5.14 -5.25 20.48
C ARG A 187 -4.68 -6.40 19.58
N LEU A 188 -4.06 -6.11 18.44
CA LEU A 188 -3.49 -7.16 17.58
C LEU A 188 -2.38 -7.94 18.29
N LEU A 189 -1.57 -7.29 19.13
CA LEU A 189 -0.55 -7.96 19.94
C LEU A 189 -1.15 -8.91 21.00
N GLU A 190 -2.35 -8.63 21.50
CA GLU A 190 -3.04 -9.50 22.46
C GLU A 190 -3.38 -10.87 21.87
N SER A 191 -3.43 -11.01 20.53
CA SER A 191 -3.59 -12.31 19.87
C SER A 191 -2.36 -13.23 19.98
N GLY A 192 -1.26 -12.73 20.55
CA GLY A 192 -0.01 -13.48 20.74
C GLY A 192 0.97 -13.39 19.57
N ILE A 193 0.80 -12.43 18.65
CA ILE A 193 1.87 -12.11 17.68
C ILE A 193 3.05 -11.46 18.40
N VAL A 194 4.23 -11.62 17.84
CA VAL A 194 5.47 -11.02 18.34
C VAL A 194 5.86 -9.89 17.41
N SER A 195 5.63 -8.63 17.83
CA SER A 195 5.93 -7.44 17.02
C SER A 195 7.35 -7.41 16.47
N ALA A 196 8.34 -7.75 17.31
CA ALA A 196 9.74 -7.80 16.90
C ALA A 196 9.99 -8.79 15.74
N LYS A 197 9.25 -9.92 15.70
CA LYS A 197 9.36 -10.88 14.60
C LYS A 197 8.78 -10.29 13.32
N VAL A 198 7.59 -9.67 13.38
CA VAL A 198 6.95 -9.06 12.22
C VAL A 198 7.79 -7.90 11.71
N SER A 199 8.25 -7.00 12.59
CA SER A 199 9.10 -5.86 12.22
C SER A 199 10.41 -6.31 11.56
N ARG A 200 11.06 -7.37 12.10
CA ARG A 200 12.28 -7.91 11.48
C ARG A 200 12.02 -8.39 10.05
N LEU A 201 10.95 -9.15 9.83
CA LEU A 201 10.60 -9.67 8.50
C LEU A 201 10.22 -8.55 7.50
N LEU A 202 9.63 -7.47 7.99
CA LEU A 202 9.25 -6.33 7.15
C LEU A 202 10.43 -5.40 6.82
N PHE A 203 11.37 -5.20 7.76
CA PHE A 203 12.31 -4.08 7.68
C PHE A 203 13.79 -4.46 7.87
N ASP A 204 14.09 -5.62 8.47
CA ASP A 204 15.44 -5.97 8.87
C ASP A 204 15.90 -7.33 8.28
N ASP A 205 15.28 -7.79 7.20
CA ASP A 205 15.59 -9.06 6.53
C ASP A 205 15.88 -8.82 5.05
N GLU A 206 17.03 -8.17 4.78
CA GLU A 206 17.47 -7.77 3.45
C GLU A 206 18.71 -8.53 3.01
N PRO A 207 18.77 -8.95 1.74
CA PRO A 207 20.02 -9.47 1.18
C PRO A 207 21.11 -8.38 1.18
N LEU A 208 22.36 -8.76 1.44
CA LEU A 208 23.49 -7.82 1.44
C LEU A 208 23.57 -7.02 0.13
N ALA A 209 23.20 -7.64 -1.01
CA ALA A 209 23.17 -6.96 -2.29
C ALA A 209 22.23 -5.74 -2.31
N ALA A 210 21.07 -5.83 -1.64
CA ALA A 210 20.14 -4.70 -1.53
C ALA A 210 20.73 -3.57 -0.67
N LEU A 211 21.43 -3.90 0.42
CA LEU A 211 22.10 -2.90 1.25
C LEU A 211 23.26 -2.23 0.50
N VAL A 212 24.01 -2.98 -0.30
CA VAL A 212 25.08 -2.41 -1.14
C VAL A 212 24.51 -1.47 -2.21
N MET A 213 23.45 -1.91 -2.91
CA MET A 213 22.74 -1.07 -3.89
C MET A 213 22.18 0.19 -3.23
N MET A 214 21.57 0.08 -2.04
CA MET A 214 21.07 1.23 -1.29
C MET A 214 22.20 2.20 -0.92
N GLY A 215 23.33 1.72 -0.41
CA GLY A 215 24.48 2.55 -0.08
C GLY A 215 25.01 3.30 -1.31
N ASP A 216 25.06 2.64 -2.44
CA ASP A 216 25.47 3.19 -3.71
C ASP A 216 24.49 4.25 -4.24
N ALA A 217 23.19 3.97 -4.18
CA ALA A 217 22.14 4.92 -4.54
C ALA A 217 22.16 6.18 -3.66
N VAL A 218 22.34 6.03 -2.35
CA VAL A 218 22.43 7.13 -1.39
C VAL A 218 23.69 7.96 -1.64
N SER A 219 24.82 7.32 -1.98
CA SER A 219 26.08 8.05 -2.29
C SER A 219 25.99 8.95 -3.52
N ARG A 220 25.08 8.64 -4.46
CA ARG A 220 24.80 9.44 -5.66
C ARG A 220 23.64 10.42 -5.48
N ALA A 221 23.05 10.50 -4.29
CA ALA A 221 21.90 11.36 -4.05
C ALA A 221 22.26 12.83 -4.30
N THR A 222 21.34 13.54 -4.93
CA THR A 222 21.46 14.96 -5.24
C THR A 222 20.51 15.75 -4.36
N LEU A 223 21.05 16.78 -3.68
CA LEU A 223 20.27 17.74 -2.91
C LEU A 223 20.06 19.00 -3.74
N VAL A 224 18.80 19.39 -3.94
CA VAL A 224 18.38 20.63 -4.60
C VAL A 224 17.73 21.52 -3.53
N SER A 225 18.55 22.30 -2.82
CA SER A 225 18.11 23.12 -1.69
C SER A 225 17.12 24.22 -2.08
N ALA A 226 17.17 24.70 -3.33
CA ALA A 226 16.28 25.74 -3.84
C ALA A 226 14.90 25.21 -4.23
N ALA A 227 14.76 23.91 -4.48
CA ALA A 227 13.50 23.29 -4.86
C ALA A 227 12.47 23.35 -3.71
N VAL A 228 11.18 23.15 -4.06
CA VAL A 228 10.08 23.13 -3.09
C VAL A 228 9.98 24.47 -2.34
N SER A 229 10.10 25.58 -3.09
CA SER A 229 10.10 26.94 -2.51
C SER A 229 11.20 27.14 -1.43
N GLY A 230 12.36 26.48 -1.60
CA GLY A 230 13.50 26.57 -0.68
C GLY A 230 13.46 25.58 0.49
N GLN A 231 12.49 24.65 0.55
CA GLN A 231 12.43 23.61 1.58
C GLN A 231 13.28 22.37 1.24
N GLY A 232 13.76 22.26 0.01
CA GLY A 232 14.70 21.25 -0.45
C GLY A 232 14.04 19.95 -0.95
N LEU A 233 14.64 19.41 -2.01
CA LEU A 233 14.41 18.10 -2.56
C LEU A 233 15.71 17.31 -2.52
N VAL A 234 15.68 16.10 -1.99
CA VAL A 234 16.75 15.09 -2.18
C VAL A 234 16.25 13.97 -3.06
N TYR A 235 17.01 13.63 -4.10
CA TYR A 235 16.63 12.53 -4.98
C TYR A 235 17.84 11.68 -5.41
N THR A 236 17.53 10.45 -5.82
CA THR A 236 18.47 9.55 -6.50
C THR A 236 17.73 8.75 -7.56
N SER A 237 18.48 8.11 -8.46
CA SER A 237 17.94 7.18 -9.44
C SER A 237 18.62 5.82 -9.34
N VAL A 238 17.88 4.77 -9.68
CA VAL A 238 18.40 3.40 -9.78
C VAL A 238 17.93 2.80 -11.09
N SER A 239 18.87 2.52 -12.00
CA SER A 239 18.60 1.82 -13.26
C SER A 239 18.56 0.31 -13.04
N ILE A 240 18.11 -0.44 -14.05
CA ILE A 240 18.06 -1.91 -14.02
C ILE A 240 19.47 -2.49 -13.79
N GLU A 241 20.49 -1.92 -14.47
CA GLU A 241 21.87 -2.38 -14.35
C GLU A 241 22.46 -2.18 -12.95
N GLN A 242 21.91 -1.24 -12.18
CA GLN A 242 22.36 -0.93 -10.82
C GLN A 242 21.71 -1.82 -9.75
N ARG A 243 20.72 -2.64 -10.14
CA ARG A 243 20.01 -3.56 -9.22
C ARG A 243 19.99 -5.02 -9.70
N PRO A 244 21.11 -5.62 -10.14
CA PRO A 244 21.09 -6.96 -10.71
C PRO A 244 20.53 -7.99 -9.73
N GLY A 245 19.45 -8.69 -10.16
CA GLY A 245 18.79 -9.70 -9.35
C GLY A 245 17.96 -9.18 -8.17
N LEU A 246 17.77 -7.85 -8.07
CA LEU A 246 16.90 -7.23 -7.08
C LEU A 246 15.60 -6.73 -7.73
N ASP A 247 14.50 -6.87 -7.02
CA ASP A 247 13.20 -6.38 -7.43
C ASP A 247 13.02 -4.86 -7.21
N GLU A 248 11.90 -4.32 -7.65
CA GLU A 248 11.59 -2.91 -7.46
C GLU A 248 11.35 -2.56 -5.98
N MET A 249 10.93 -3.51 -5.16
CA MET A 249 10.68 -3.27 -3.73
C MET A 249 11.98 -3.02 -2.97
N ALA A 250 13.07 -3.71 -3.33
CA ALA A 250 14.38 -3.42 -2.75
C ALA A 250 14.82 -1.98 -3.06
N VAL A 251 14.51 -1.46 -4.26
CA VAL A 251 14.80 -0.07 -4.64
C VAL A 251 13.89 0.92 -3.90
N GLU A 252 12.61 0.56 -3.68
CA GLU A 252 11.68 1.42 -2.94
C GLU A 252 12.22 1.79 -1.55
N ARG A 253 12.94 0.90 -0.90
CA ARG A 253 13.50 1.13 0.45
C ARG A 253 14.58 2.22 0.49
N VAL A 254 15.19 2.57 -0.64
CA VAL A 254 16.15 3.68 -0.73
C VAL A 254 15.51 5.01 -0.28
N ILE A 255 14.22 5.18 -0.53
CA ILE A 255 13.52 6.44 -0.19
C ILE A 255 13.47 6.66 1.32
N GLU A 256 13.40 5.60 2.13
CA GLU A 256 13.39 5.71 3.59
C GLU A 256 14.76 6.18 4.14
N ALA A 257 15.84 5.90 3.43
CA ALA A 257 17.15 6.45 3.76
C ALA A 257 17.23 7.94 3.37
N LEU A 258 16.79 8.30 2.16
CA LEU A 258 16.81 9.68 1.66
C LEU A 258 15.89 10.60 2.49
N ARG A 259 14.73 10.12 2.91
CA ARG A 259 13.78 10.88 3.73
C ARG A 259 14.37 11.39 5.04
N LYS A 260 15.47 10.81 5.51
CA LYS A 260 16.18 11.24 6.73
C LYS A 260 17.04 12.50 6.54
N THR A 261 17.22 12.95 5.29
CA THR A 261 18.02 14.16 4.96
C THR A 261 17.40 15.39 5.61
N SER A 262 18.09 16.03 6.55
CA SER A 262 17.57 17.16 7.33
C SER A 262 17.26 18.39 6.46
N GLU A 263 18.04 18.59 5.38
CA GLU A 263 18.00 19.73 4.48
C GLU A 263 16.93 19.64 3.38
N ALA A 264 16.15 18.56 3.37
CA ALA A 264 15.10 18.35 2.36
C ALA A 264 13.77 18.04 3.00
N GLU A 265 12.71 18.74 2.58
CA GLU A 265 11.32 18.43 2.90
C GLU A 265 10.81 17.23 2.09
N VAL A 266 11.23 17.12 0.83
CA VAL A 266 10.82 16.05 -0.06
C VAL A 266 12.00 15.15 -0.41
N ALA A 267 11.77 13.84 -0.35
CA ALA A 267 12.67 12.82 -0.89
C ALA A 267 12.02 12.13 -2.10
N ALA A 268 12.81 11.82 -3.13
CA ALA A 268 12.33 11.08 -4.29
C ALA A 268 13.34 10.02 -4.74
N VAL A 269 12.80 8.88 -5.20
CA VAL A 269 13.58 7.81 -5.84
C VAL A 269 12.98 7.54 -7.21
N LEU A 270 13.82 7.59 -8.25
CA LEU A 270 13.46 7.28 -9.61
C LEU A 270 13.96 5.87 -9.93
N LYS A 271 13.03 4.92 -10.14
CA LYS A 271 13.31 3.51 -10.42
C LYS A 271 13.06 3.22 -11.87
N GLN A 272 14.03 2.65 -12.58
CA GLN A 272 13.79 2.19 -13.93
C GLN A 272 13.03 0.85 -13.90
N ALA A 273 11.88 0.81 -14.56
CA ALA A 273 11.10 -0.39 -14.77
C ALA A 273 11.64 -1.20 -15.96
N ASP A 274 11.26 -2.49 -16.04
CA ASP A 274 11.77 -3.41 -17.06
C ASP A 274 11.40 -3.01 -18.49
N ASP A 275 10.33 -2.22 -18.66
CA ASP A 275 9.92 -1.62 -19.94
C ASP A 275 10.68 -0.32 -20.29
N GLY A 276 11.64 0.08 -19.46
CA GLY A 276 12.48 1.27 -19.63
C GLY A 276 11.88 2.57 -19.09
N HIS A 277 10.63 2.57 -18.61
CA HIS A 277 9.99 3.72 -17.98
C HIS A 277 10.60 4.01 -16.60
N TRP A 278 10.38 5.23 -16.09
CA TRP A 278 10.80 5.62 -14.74
C TRP A 278 9.59 5.69 -13.82
N LYS A 279 9.60 4.88 -12.77
CA LYS A 279 8.65 4.99 -11.66
C LYS A 279 9.25 5.92 -10.61
N VAL A 280 8.55 6.97 -10.26
CA VAL A 280 8.98 7.97 -9.30
C VAL A 280 8.19 7.81 -8.02
N SER A 281 8.87 7.52 -6.92
CA SER A 281 8.29 7.51 -5.59
C SER A 281 8.71 8.78 -4.85
N MET A 282 7.78 9.38 -4.13
CA MET A 282 7.98 10.61 -3.36
C MET A 282 7.55 10.42 -1.92
N ARG A 283 8.30 11.04 -1.00
CA ARG A 283 7.92 11.17 0.42
C ARG A 283 8.11 12.61 0.84
N SER A 284 7.14 13.15 1.56
CA SER A 284 7.26 14.46 2.20
C SER A 284 7.25 14.31 3.73
N LYS A 285 7.85 15.25 4.43
CA LYS A 285 7.97 15.19 5.89
C LYS A 285 6.78 15.86 6.60
N THR A 286 6.39 17.06 6.18
CA THR A 286 5.48 17.88 6.97
C THR A 286 4.44 18.65 6.18
N SER A 287 4.82 19.40 5.15
CA SER A 287 3.98 20.43 4.55
C SER A 287 3.57 20.18 3.11
N VAL A 288 4.43 19.53 2.33
CA VAL A 288 4.24 19.36 0.89
C VAL A 288 3.28 18.21 0.59
N ASP A 289 2.25 18.47 -0.20
CA ASP A 289 1.32 17.47 -0.69
C ASP A 289 1.88 16.78 -1.94
N VAL A 290 2.69 15.73 -1.75
CA VAL A 290 3.24 14.96 -2.88
C VAL A 290 2.17 14.14 -3.59
N GLY A 291 1.02 13.87 -2.94
CA GLY A 291 -0.15 13.24 -3.57
C GLY A 291 -0.74 14.12 -4.67
N ALA A 292 -0.88 15.42 -4.40
CA ALA A 292 -1.33 16.39 -5.41
C ALA A 292 -0.33 16.49 -6.58
N VAL A 293 1.00 16.44 -6.29
CA VAL A 293 2.04 16.39 -7.34
C VAL A 293 1.86 15.15 -8.22
N ALA A 294 1.77 13.98 -7.61
CA ALA A 294 1.61 12.72 -8.32
C ALA A 294 0.35 12.71 -9.19
N ASN A 295 -0.79 13.14 -8.65
CA ASN A 295 -2.06 13.25 -9.37
C ASN A 295 -1.94 14.17 -10.62
N GLY A 296 -1.26 15.30 -10.48
CA GLY A 296 -0.99 16.22 -11.60
C GLY A 296 -0.11 15.62 -12.70
N LEU A 297 0.63 14.55 -12.36
CA LEU A 297 1.52 13.82 -13.28
C LEU A 297 0.96 12.46 -13.72
N GLY A 298 -0.33 12.20 -13.44
CA GLY A 298 -1.01 10.96 -13.84
C GLY A 298 -0.76 9.78 -12.92
N GLY A 299 -0.25 10.03 -11.71
CA GLY A 299 -0.06 9.05 -10.63
C GLY A 299 -1.07 9.22 -9.51
N GLY A 300 -0.67 8.90 -8.27
CA GLY A 300 -1.53 9.01 -7.09
C GLY A 300 -0.83 8.65 -5.79
N GLY A 301 -1.60 8.59 -4.72
CA GLY A 301 -1.13 8.24 -3.38
C GLY A 301 -1.63 9.20 -2.31
N HIS A 302 -0.95 9.20 -1.17
CA HIS A 302 -1.27 10.03 -0.02
C HIS A 302 -0.52 11.36 -0.03
N LYS A 303 -0.99 12.30 0.80
CA LYS A 303 -0.36 13.60 0.97
C LYS A 303 1.15 13.52 1.19
N TYR A 304 1.62 12.54 1.96
CA TYR A 304 3.03 12.42 2.36
C TYR A 304 3.78 11.26 1.68
N ALA A 305 3.09 10.44 0.88
CA ALA A 305 3.66 9.28 0.19
C ALA A 305 2.91 9.03 -1.11
N SER A 306 3.56 9.21 -2.25
CA SER A 306 2.91 9.10 -3.56
C SER A 306 3.91 8.72 -4.64
N GLY A 307 3.40 8.42 -5.83
CA GLY A 307 4.26 8.11 -6.97
C GLY A 307 3.54 8.25 -8.31
N TYR A 308 4.33 8.31 -9.37
CA TYR A 308 3.84 8.33 -10.74
C TYR A 308 4.82 7.62 -11.68
N SER A 309 4.37 7.30 -12.89
CA SER A 309 5.21 6.72 -13.94
C SER A 309 5.48 7.75 -15.04
N SER A 310 6.70 7.78 -15.55
CA SER A 310 7.15 8.67 -16.62
C SER A 310 7.73 7.88 -17.78
N THR A 311 7.26 8.16 -18.99
CA THR A 311 7.79 7.60 -20.24
C THR A 311 8.97 8.43 -20.81
N ARG A 312 9.36 9.51 -20.11
CA ARG A 312 10.46 10.38 -20.48
C ARG A 312 11.80 9.76 -20.12
N ASP A 313 12.89 10.27 -20.69
CA ASP A 313 14.24 9.98 -20.18
C ASP A 313 14.43 10.47 -18.74
N LEU A 314 15.52 10.04 -18.10
CA LEU A 314 15.80 10.35 -16.70
C LEU A 314 15.87 11.85 -16.43
N ASP A 315 16.63 12.59 -17.24
CA ASP A 315 16.87 14.02 -17.02
C ASP A 315 15.58 14.81 -17.19
N SER A 316 14.78 14.48 -18.21
CA SER A 316 13.46 15.09 -18.44
C SER A 316 12.47 14.76 -17.32
N THR A 317 12.55 13.54 -16.74
CA THR A 317 11.72 13.13 -15.61
C THR A 317 12.10 13.91 -14.34
N ILE A 318 13.39 14.08 -14.07
CA ILE A 318 13.89 14.88 -12.94
C ILE A 318 13.47 16.34 -13.10
N ALA A 319 13.63 16.93 -14.29
CA ALA A 319 13.23 18.31 -14.53
C ALA A 319 11.70 18.51 -14.34
N GLN A 320 10.90 17.56 -14.82
CA GLN A 320 9.44 17.55 -14.61
C GLN A 320 9.07 17.45 -13.12
N LEU A 321 9.73 16.57 -12.36
CA LEU A 321 9.52 16.42 -10.94
C LEU A 321 9.80 17.74 -10.18
N ILE A 322 10.95 18.36 -10.43
CA ILE A 322 11.32 19.62 -9.78
C ILE A 322 10.31 20.72 -10.11
N ALA A 323 9.96 20.88 -11.40
CA ALA A 323 8.99 21.88 -11.82
C ALA A 323 7.61 21.66 -11.18
N ALA A 324 7.15 20.41 -11.05
CA ALA A 324 5.87 20.09 -10.42
C ALA A 324 5.88 20.38 -8.91
N LEU A 325 7.00 20.10 -8.22
CA LEU A 325 7.16 20.40 -6.80
C LEU A 325 7.23 21.91 -6.53
N ASP A 326 7.89 22.68 -7.40
CA ASP A 326 7.99 24.13 -7.27
C ASP A 326 6.66 24.84 -7.57
N ALA A 327 5.79 24.22 -8.38
CA ALA A 327 4.46 24.77 -8.71
C ALA A 327 3.44 24.60 -7.56
N ILE A 328 3.70 23.77 -6.58
CA ILE A 328 2.78 23.56 -5.45
C ILE A 328 2.92 24.71 -4.45
N SER A 329 1.78 25.30 -4.12
CA SER A 329 1.71 26.27 -2.99
C SER A 329 1.97 25.52 -1.69
N VAL A 330 3.04 25.88 -1.01
CA VAL A 330 3.32 25.39 0.34
C VAL A 330 2.39 26.16 1.30
N ASN A 331 1.41 25.47 1.85
CA ASN A 331 0.49 26.01 2.87
C ASN A 331 0.94 25.61 4.26
#